data_38589d9456d010d80914ee557a8858cd
#
_entry.id   38589d9456d010d80914ee557a8858cd
#
_cell.length_a   1.000
_cell.length_b   1.000
_cell.length_c   1.000
_cell.angle_alpha   90.00
_cell.angle_beta   90.00
_cell.angle_gamma   90.00
#
_symmetry.space_group_name_H-M   'P 1'
#
loop_
_entity.id
_entity.type
_entity.pdbx_description
1 polymer ?
#
loop_
_entity_poly.entity_id
_entity_poly.type
_entity_poly.pdbx_seq_one_letter_code
_entity_poly.pdbx_strand_id
1 'polypeptide(L)'
;DSTSYIGVKNTLGIALLEGFNKYAKAGLTAFISHKLSNYRLMDRDSVSVDKYSEHEVFVGGELAKRQGKTLHYRAMGEVGILDKAIGQFRVNADLDLNFRLWKDTVSFIARGSISNTLPAFYMRHYHSKYFYWDNDNMEKEFRTRLEGELNIEHWQTNLKAGVENIKNYTYFNQQATPEQKSGSLQVLSASLNQDFKLGIFHLDNEVTWQKSSDQTVLPLPDLSLYHNFYMQFKLAKKV
;
A
#
# COMPACT_ATOMS: atom_id res chain seq x y z
N ASP A 1 12.40 9.38 -27.98
CA ASP A 1 11.91 9.98 -26.73
C ASP A 1 12.81 9.56 -25.58
N SER A 2 13.25 10.51 -24.76
CA SER A 2 14.12 10.25 -23.62
C SER A 2 13.54 10.93 -22.38
N THR A 3 13.27 10.16 -21.34
CA THR A 3 12.90 10.67 -20.01
C THR A 3 13.98 10.30 -19.01
N SER A 4 14.26 11.15 -18.05
CA SER A 4 15.14 10.78 -16.94
C SER A 4 14.56 11.24 -15.60
N TYR A 5 14.82 10.43 -14.57
CA TYR A 5 14.45 10.70 -13.19
C TYR A 5 15.63 10.48 -12.26
N ILE A 6 15.86 11.41 -11.38
CA ILE A 6 16.82 11.28 -10.27
C ILE A 6 16.10 11.68 -9.00
N GLY A 7 16.02 10.78 -8.03
CA GLY A 7 15.42 11.03 -6.72
C GLY A 7 16.40 10.76 -5.58
N VAL A 8 16.44 11.68 -4.61
CA VAL A 8 17.21 11.53 -3.38
C VAL A 8 16.27 11.73 -2.19
N LYS A 9 16.22 10.76 -1.28
CA LYS A 9 15.46 10.87 -0.03
C LYS A 9 16.39 10.73 1.16
N ASN A 10 16.37 11.72 2.04
CA ASN A 10 17.08 11.70 3.31
C ASN A 10 16.05 11.70 4.45
N THR A 11 16.30 10.88 5.46
CA THR A 11 15.44 10.82 6.65
C THR A 11 16.32 10.87 7.89
N LEU A 12 15.99 11.79 8.79
CA LEU A 12 16.55 11.88 10.12
C LEU A 12 15.47 11.54 11.14
N GLY A 13 15.76 10.65 12.06
CA GLY A 13 14.81 10.23 13.09
C GLY A 13 15.45 10.00 14.42
N ILE A 14 14.67 10.20 15.47
CA ILE A 14 15.02 9.88 16.86
C ILE A 14 14.00 8.86 17.35
N ALA A 15 14.48 7.76 17.92
CA ALA A 15 13.65 6.68 18.42
C ALA A 15 13.90 6.47 19.92
N LEU A 16 12.82 6.48 20.68
CA LEU A 16 12.76 5.97 22.05
C LEU A 16 12.28 4.53 21.97
N LEU A 17 13.16 3.59 22.31
CA LEU A 17 12.86 2.17 22.19
C LEU A 17 11.78 1.76 23.20
N GLU A 18 11.08 0.68 22.87
CA GLU A 18 10.09 0.07 23.75
C GLU A 18 10.75 -0.30 25.10
N GLY A 19 10.11 0.13 26.21
CA GLY A 19 10.67 -0.06 27.55
C GLY A 19 11.72 0.95 27.97
N PHE A 20 11.95 2.04 27.23
CA PHE A 20 12.86 3.12 27.63
C PHE A 20 12.53 3.71 29.01
N ASN A 21 11.30 3.51 29.47
CA ASN A 21 10.79 3.89 30.78
C ASN A 21 9.92 2.74 31.30
N LYS A 22 9.90 2.51 32.62
CA LYS A 22 9.10 1.46 33.26
C LYS A 22 7.58 1.54 32.99
N TYR A 23 7.10 2.71 32.60
CA TYR A 23 5.68 2.95 32.26
C TYR A 23 5.40 2.90 30.76
N ALA A 24 6.42 3.08 29.92
CA ALA A 24 6.29 3.11 28.48
C ALA A 24 6.39 1.69 27.89
N LYS A 25 5.25 1.10 27.57
CA LYS A 25 5.13 -0.21 26.95
C LYS A 25 5.14 -0.16 25.42
N ALA A 26 5.48 0.99 24.83
CA ALA A 26 5.58 1.19 23.40
C ALA A 26 6.79 2.07 23.07
N GLY A 27 7.41 1.82 21.93
CA GLY A 27 8.44 2.69 21.36
C GLY A 27 7.81 3.88 20.66
N LEU A 28 8.49 5.02 20.69
CA LEU A 28 8.08 6.24 20.02
C LEU A 28 9.22 6.71 19.10
N THR A 29 8.91 6.96 17.84
CA THR A 29 9.87 7.53 16.88
C THR A 29 9.32 8.86 16.36
N ALA A 30 10.16 9.87 16.28
CA ALA A 30 9.88 11.10 15.54
C ALA A 30 10.88 11.23 14.41
N PHE A 31 10.44 11.68 13.24
CA PHE A 31 11.31 11.80 12.07
C PHE A 31 10.95 13.01 11.20
N ILE A 32 11.94 13.45 10.47
CA ILE A 32 11.79 14.37 9.35
C ILE A 32 12.41 13.74 8.11
N SER A 33 11.73 13.82 6.98
CA SER A 33 12.25 13.34 5.71
C SER A 33 12.17 14.42 4.64
N HIS A 34 13.23 14.54 3.86
CA HIS A 34 13.31 15.39 2.68
C HIS A 34 13.50 14.53 1.45
N LYS A 35 12.67 14.72 0.44
CA LYS A 35 12.76 14.07 -0.86
C LYS A 35 12.91 15.13 -1.94
N LEU A 36 13.98 15.03 -2.72
CA LEU A 36 14.22 15.80 -3.92
C LEU A 36 14.01 14.88 -5.12
N SER A 37 13.16 15.30 -6.04
CA SER A 37 12.89 14.59 -7.29
C SER A 37 13.11 15.50 -8.47
N ASN A 38 14.02 15.13 -9.35
CA ASN A 38 14.31 15.87 -10.58
C ASN A 38 13.87 15.00 -11.77
N TYR A 39 13.06 15.58 -12.62
CA TYR A 39 12.57 14.96 -13.85
C TYR A 39 13.02 15.77 -15.06
N ARG A 40 13.30 15.07 -16.15
CA ARG A 40 13.54 15.66 -17.46
C ARG A 40 12.66 14.97 -18.46
N LEU A 41 11.85 15.74 -19.15
CA LEU A 41 10.96 15.30 -20.20
C LEU A 41 11.35 15.99 -21.49
N MET A 42 11.22 15.29 -22.62
CA MET A 42 11.44 15.90 -23.92
C MET A 42 10.23 16.73 -24.32
N ASP A 43 10.42 17.96 -24.79
CA ASP A 43 9.33 18.77 -25.27
C ASP A 43 8.84 18.29 -26.67
N ARG A 44 7.70 18.79 -27.12
CA ARG A 44 7.08 18.45 -28.43
C ARG A 44 7.98 18.66 -29.63
N ASP A 45 8.88 19.61 -29.56
CA ASP A 45 9.85 19.88 -30.63
C ASP A 45 10.94 18.81 -30.77
N SER A 46 11.00 17.87 -29.79
CA SER A 46 12.02 16.80 -29.68
C SER A 46 13.47 17.32 -29.63
N VAL A 47 13.67 18.60 -29.34
CA VAL A 47 14.98 19.28 -29.23
C VAL A 47 15.18 19.83 -27.84
N SER A 48 14.17 20.50 -27.28
CA SER A 48 14.21 21.06 -25.95
C SER A 48 13.85 20.03 -24.88
N VAL A 49 14.28 20.31 -23.66
CA VAL A 49 14.07 19.41 -22.50
C VAL A 49 13.46 20.23 -21.37
N ASP A 50 12.26 19.85 -20.99
CA ASP A 50 11.61 20.40 -19.80
C ASP A 50 12.16 19.75 -18.53
N LYS A 51 12.41 20.59 -17.53
CA LYS A 51 12.97 20.19 -16.25
C LYS A 51 11.99 20.51 -15.15
N TYR A 52 11.67 19.51 -14.36
CA TYR A 52 10.83 19.64 -13.19
C TYR A 52 11.63 19.26 -11.94
N SER A 53 11.49 20.04 -10.88
CA SER A 53 12.10 19.76 -9.59
C SER A 53 11.04 19.85 -8.51
N GLU A 54 10.90 18.79 -7.72
CA GLU A 54 9.97 18.74 -6.60
C GLU A 54 10.72 18.51 -5.30
N HIS A 55 10.48 19.39 -4.34
CA HIS A 55 11.00 19.29 -2.99
C HIS A 55 9.86 18.92 -2.04
N GLU A 56 9.96 17.79 -1.40
CA GLU A 56 8.95 17.33 -0.47
C GLU A 56 9.57 17.13 0.92
N VAL A 57 9.05 17.83 1.91
CA VAL A 57 9.47 17.66 3.31
C VAL A 57 8.28 17.17 4.11
N PHE A 58 8.48 16.04 4.81
CA PHE A 58 7.49 15.47 5.71
C PHE A 58 8.04 15.41 7.13
N VAL A 59 7.17 15.67 8.09
CA VAL A 59 7.41 15.45 9.51
C VAL A 59 6.45 14.38 9.97
N GLY A 60 6.92 13.42 10.73
CA GLY A 60 6.10 12.31 11.17
C GLY A 60 6.55 11.67 12.46
N GLY A 61 5.74 10.72 12.90
CA GLY A 61 6.02 9.92 14.08
C GLY A 61 5.43 8.52 13.96
N GLU A 62 5.99 7.63 14.76
CA GLU A 62 5.54 6.25 14.89
C GLU A 62 5.43 5.90 16.36
N LEU A 63 4.32 5.28 16.73
CA LEU A 63 4.12 4.59 18.00
C LEU A 63 4.03 3.10 17.70
N ALA A 64 4.89 2.28 18.32
CA ALA A 64 4.89 0.85 18.06
C ALA A 64 5.14 0.04 19.33
N LYS A 65 4.38 -1.04 19.47
CA LYS A 65 4.62 -2.11 20.44
C LYS A 65 4.90 -3.39 19.67
N ARG A 66 6.14 -3.87 19.77
CA ARG A 66 6.63 -5.05 19.04
C ARG A 66 6.95 -6.22 19.98
N GLN A 67 7.12 -5.95 21.29
CA GLN A 67 7.42 -6.97 22.28
C GLN A 67 6.14 -7.58 22.86
N GLY A 68 6.26 -8.85 23.27
CA GLY A 68 5.14 -9.63 23.79
C GLY A 68 4.72 -10.74 22.85
N LYS A 69 3.69 -11.50 23.23
CA LYS A 69 3.19 -12.64 22.44
C LYS A 69 1.76 -12.47 21.94
N THR A 70 1.02 -11.57 22.57
CA THR A 70 -0.43 -11.48 22.35
C THR A 70 -0.83 -10.27 21.53
N LEU A 71 -0.20 -9.12 21.77
CA LEU A 71 -0.61 -7.85 21.17
C LEU A 71 0.60 -7.09 20.63
N HIS A 72 0.62 -6.88 19.34
CA HIS A 72 1.52 -5.96 18.66
C HIS A 72 0.68 -4.89 17.97
N TYR A 73 1.18 -3.67 17.95
CA TYR A 73 0.55 -2.60 17.20
C TYR A 73 1.59 -1.59 16.73
N ARG A 74 1.23 -0.92 15.66
CA ARG A 74 2.00 0.18 15.08
C ARG A 74 1.03 1.23 14.57
N ALA A 75 1.26 2.47 14.91
CA ALA A 75 0.59 3.61 14.31
C ALA A 75 1.65 4.61 13.84
N MET A 76 1.62 4.96 12.58
CA MET A 76 2.54 5.92 11.97
C MET A 76 1.75 7.01 11.28
N GLY A 77 2.16 8.27 11.47
CA GLY A 77 1.61 9.40 10.76
C GLY A 77 2.71 10.32 10.25
N GLU A 78 2.51 10.88 9.06
CA GLU A 78 3.38 11.92 8.50
C GLU A 78 2.54 12.99 7.80
N VAL A 79 3.01 14.23 7.83
CA VAL A 79 2.39 15.37 7.17
C VAL A 79 3.43 16.16 6.39
N GLY A 80 3.08 16.56 5.18
CA GLY A 80 3.90 17.37 4.30
C GLY A 80 3.85 18.85 4.68
N ILE A 81 5.01 19.46 4.80
CA ILE A 81 5.17 20.83 5.30
C ILE A 81 5.83 21.80 4.31
N LEU A 82 6.34 21.31 3.19
CA LEU A 82 7.06 22.17 2.21
C LEU A 82 6.69 21.79 0.78
N ASP A 83 6.55 22.83 -0.08
CA ASP A 83 6.35 22.77 -1.52
C ASP A 83 5.23 21.79 -1.93
N LYS A 84 5.49 20.83 -2.80
CA LYS A 84 4.50 19.84 -3.30
C LYS A 84 3.96 18.92 -2.20
N ALA A 85 4.66 18.84 -1.05
CA ALA A 85 4.18 18.07 0.09
C ALA A 85 3.07 18.77 0.87
N ILE A 86 2.89 20.09 0.76
CA ILE A 86 1.89 20.83 1.54
C ILE A 86 0.48 20.27 1.30
N GLY A 87 -0.20 19.95 2.42
CA GLY A 87 -1.52 19.34 2.41
C GLY A 87 -1.54 17.85 2.10
N GLN A 88 -0.39 17.22 1.86
CA GLN A 88 -0.28 15.77 1.84
C GLN A 88 -0.12 15.23 3.27
N PHE A 89 -0.74 14.10 3.52
CA PHE A 89 -0.51 13.34 4.77
C PHE A 89 -0.76 11.86 4.55
N ARG A 90 -0.18 11.04 5.41
CA ARG A 90 -0.41 9.60 5.49
C ARG A 90 -0.48 9.18 6.95
N VAL A 91 -1.46 8.36 7.25
CA VAL A 91 -1.61 7.69 8.55
C VAL A 91 -1.82 6.22 8.29
N ASN A 92 -1.05 5.37 8.93
CA ASN A 92 -1.17 3.92 8.86
C ASN A 92 -1.24 3.36 10.28
N ALA A 93 -2.13 2.42 10.52
CA ALA A 93 -2.26 1.71 11.78
C ALA A 93 -2.37 0.21 11.52
N ASP A 94 -1.59 -0.56 12.23
CA ASP A 94 -1.57 -2.02 12.19
C ASP A 94 -1.78 -2.54 13.62
N LEU A 95 -2.63 -3.54 13.76
CA LEU A 95 -2.90 -4.26 14.99
C LEU A 95 -2.77 -5.75 14.71
N ASP A 96 -2.00 -6.46 15.52
CA ASP A 96 -1.82 -7.91 15.48
C ASP A 96 -2.15 -8.49 16.85
N LEU A 97 -3.20 -9.32 16.89
CA LEU A 97 -3.69 -10.00 18.07
C LEU A 97 -3.51 -11.50 17.92
N ASN A 98 -2.69 -12.09 18.77
CA ASN A 98 -2.48 -13.53 18.84
C ASN A 98 -3.17 -14.10 20.07
N PHE A 99 -4.11 -15.00 19.88
CA PHE A 99 -4.89 -15.62 20.96
C PHE A 99 -5.12 -17.11 20.71
N ARG A 100 -5.51 -17.82 21.75
CA ARG A 100 -5.88 -19.23 21.65
C ARG A 100 -7.39 -19.37 21.59
N LEU A 101 -7.87 -20.07 20.56
CA LEU A 101 -9.27 -20.45 20.41
C LEU A 101 -9.34 -21.97 20.24
N TRP A 102 -10.08 -22.67 21.12
CA TRP A 102 -10.23 -24.14 21.13
C TRP A 102 -8.92 -24.92 21.03
N LYS A 103 -7.87 -24.47 21.74
CA LYS A 103 -6.50 -25.00 21.78
C LYS A 103 -5.62 -24.64 20.56
N ASP A 104 -6.15 -23.98 19.55
CA ASP A 104 -5.42 -23.51 18.38
C ASP A 104 -4.95 -22.07 18.54
N THR A 105 -3.83 -21.75 17.90
CA THR A 105 -3.36 -20.37 17.80
C THR A 105 -4.07 -19.70 16.64
N VAL A 106 -4.72 -18.59 16.95
CA VAL A 106 -5.41 -17.74 15.97
C VAL A 106 -4.77 -16.36 16.00
N SER A 107 -4.46 -15.84 14.84
CA SER A 107 -3.97 -14.48 14.67
C SER A 107 -5.01 -13.62 13.97
N PHE A 108 -5.36 -12.49 14.56
CA PHE A 108 -6.22 -11.49 13.96
C PHE A 108 -5.40 -10.24 13.69
N ILE A 109 -5.35 -9.81 12.43
CA ILE A 109 -4.61 -8.62 12.01
C ILE A 109 -5.61 -7.62 11.45
N ALA A 110 -5.62 -6.40 12.00
CA ALA A 110 -6.36 -5.28 11.44
C ALA A 110 -5.39 -4.23 10.91
N ARG A 111 -5.65 -3.72 9.71
CA ARG A 111 -4.86 -2.65 9.08
C ARG A 111 -5.78 -1.52 8.68
N GLY A 112 -5.40 -0.31 9.02
CA GLY A 112 -6.09 0.90 8.61
C GLY A 112 -5.13 1.90 8.00
N SER A 113 -5.56 2.57 6.94
CA SER A 113 -4.78 3.67 6.37
C SER A 113 -5.68 4.81 5.89
N ILE A 114 -5.19 6.02 6.08
CA ILE A 114 -5.78 7.24 5.55
C ILE A 114 -4.67 8.05 4.91
N SER A 115 -4.86 8.49 3.69
CA SER A 115 -3.87 9.32 3.01
C SER A 115 -4.54 10.38 2.13
N ASN A 116 -3.84 11.49 1.97
CA ASN A 116 -4.17 12.55 1.01
C ASN A 116 -2.87 12.89 0.27
N THR A 117 -2.74 12.46 -0.98
CA THR A 117 -1.47 12.54 -1.71
C THR A 117 -1.68 13.02 -3.13
N LEU A 118 -0.73 13.76 -3.67
CA LEU A 118 -0.73 14.08 -5.09
C LEU A 118 -0.61 12.81 -5.94
N PRO A 119 -1.28 12.77 -7.10
CA PRO A 119 -1.04 11.72 -8.09
C PRO A 119 0.43 11.64 -8.49
N ALA A 120 0.86 10.47 -8.96
CA ALA A 120 2.24 10.26 -9.40
C ALA A 120 2.65 11.29 -10.47
N PHE A 121 3.94 11.67 -10.46
CA PHE A 121 4.45 12.69 -11.38
C PHE A 121 4.06 12.44 -12.83
N TYR A 122 4.23 11.21 -13.32
CA TYR A 122 3.89 10.87 -14.70
C TYR A 122 2.39 10.82 -15.02
N MET A 123 1.51 10.86 -14.05
CA MET A 123 0.09 11.12 -14.25
C MET A 123 -0.19 12.62 -14.43
N ARG A 124 0.65 13.47 -13.84
CA ARG A 124 0.54 14.92 -13.94
C ARG A 124 1.29 15.49 -15.15
N HIS A 125 2.47 14.97 -15.45
CA HIS A 125 3.33 15.43 -16.54
C HIS A 125 3.90 14.23 -17.30
N TYR A 126 3.70 14.21 -18.61
CA TYR A 126 4.33 13.22 -19.48
C TYR A 126 4.46 13.76 -20.90
N HIS A 127 5.66 13.67 -21.45
CA HIS A 127 6.00 14.18 -22.78
C HIS A 127 6.63 13.07 -23.61
N SER A 128 5.96 12.70 -24.69
CA SER A 128 6.48 11.79 -25.70
C SER A 128 5.95 12.16 -27.09
N LYS A 129 6.44 11.52 -28.11
CA LYS A 129 6.01 11.74 -29.49
C LYS A 129 4.50 11.55 -29.70
N TYR A 130 3.89 10.59 -28.98
CA TYR A 130 2.49 10.21 -29.19
C TYR A 130 1.57 10.69 -28.09
N PHE A 131 2.09 10.87 -26.87
CA PHE A 131 1.33 11.27 -25.71
C PHE A 131 1.98 12.49 -25.05
N TYR A 132 1.17 13.49 -24.80
CA TYR A 132 1.63 14.71 -24.15
C TYR A 132 0.53 15.26 -23.24
N TRP A 133 0.84 15.40 -21.95
CA TRP A 133 -0.04 16.07 -20.99
C TRP A 133 0.73 16.77 -19.89
N ASP A 134 0.16 17.90 -19.45
CA ASP A 134 0.56 18.67 -18.28
C ASP A 134 -0.69 18.98 -17.46
N ASN A 135 -0.91 18.23 -16.40
CA ASN A 135 -2.09 18.27 -15.55
C ASN A 135 -1.77 18.84 -14.16
N ASP A 136 -1.33 20.10 -14.11
CA ASP A 136 -0.96 20.78 -12.86
C ASP A 136 -2.13 20.93 -11.88
N ASN A 137 -3.36 20.91 -12.36
CA ASN A 137 -4.57 21.14 -11.59
C ASN A 137 -5.18 19.85 -11.02
N MET A 138 -4.48 18.73 -11.08
CA MET A 138 -4.97 17.50 -10.46
C MET A 138 -5.07 17.65 -8.95
N GLU A 139 -6.24 17.29 -8.43
CA GLU A 139 -6.51 17.25 -7.00
C GLU A 139 -5.75 16.09 -6.32
N LYS A 140 -5.52 16.24 -5.01
CA LYS A 140 -4.95 15.16 -4.22
C LYS A 140 -5.96 14.00 -4.12
N GLU A 141 -5.46 12.79 -4.25
CA GLU A 141 -6.24 11.58 -3.97
C GLU A 141 -6.38 11.41 -2.47
N PHE A 142 -7.62 11.45 -1.98
CA PHE A 142 -7.93 11.09 -0.61
C PHE A 142 -8.37 9.63 -0.55
N ARG A 143 -7.61 8.82 0.17
CA ARG A 143 -7.78 7.37 0.24
C ARG A 143 -7.95 6.92 1.68
N THR A 144 -8.97 6.11 1.94
CA THR A 144 -9.16 5.40 3.21
C THR A 144 -9.25 3.91 2.93
N ARG A 145 -8.54 3.09 3.70
CA ARG A 145 -8.58 1.64 3.61
C ARG A 145 -8.67 1.03 5.00
N LEU A 146 -9.53 0.03 5.14
CA LEU A 146 -9.62 -0.82 6.32
C LEU A 146 -9.59 -2.27 5.86
N GLU A 147 -8.76 -3.07 6.49
CA GLU A 147 -8.59 -4.49 6.19
C GLU A 147 -8.52 -5.29 7.49
N GLY A 148 -9.21 -6.42 7.53
CA GLY A 148 -9.12 -7.43 8.57
C GLY A 148 -8.63 -8.75 7.99
N GLU A 149 -7.76 -9.43 8.73
CA GLU A 149 -7.20 -10.73 8.37
C GLU A 149 -7.29 -11.68 9.57
N LEU A 150 -7.82 -12.87 9.36
CA LEU A 150 -7.89 -13.93 10.36
C LEU A 150 -7.08 -15.12 9.86
N ASN A 151 -6.07 -15.53 10.63
CA ASN A 151 -5.24 -16.68 10.31
C ASN A 151 -5.42 -17.78 11.36
N ILE A 152 -5.78 -18.99 10.91
CA ILE A 152 -5.99 -20.18 11.74
C ILE A 152 -4.98 -21.23 11.31
N GLU A 153 -3.85 -21.29 12.01
CA GLU A 153 -2.70 -22.12 11.61
C GLU A 153 -3.05 -23.62 11.51
N HIS A 154 -3.79 -24.14 12.47
CA HIS A 154 -4.14 -25.55 12.48
C HIS A 154 -4.97 -26.00 11.27
N TRP A 155 -5.81 -25.12 10.78
CA TRP A 155 -6.65 -25.37 9.60
C TRP A 155 -6.01 -24.93 8.31
N GLN A 156 -4.83 -24.32 8.38
CA GLN A 156 -4.14 -23.73 7.22
C GLN A 156 -5.08 -22.79 6.43
N THR A 157 -5.88 -22.02 7.19
CA THR A 157 -6.92 -21.13 6.66
C THR A 157 -6.54 -19.68 6.94
N ASN A 158 -6.60 -18.85 5.90
CA ASN A 158 -6.45 -17.41 6.02
C ASN A 158 -7.64 -16.72 5.35
N LEU A 159 -8.33 -15.88 6.11
CA LEU A 159 -9.46 -15.08 5.65
C LEU A 159 -9.07 -13.61 5.68
N LYS A 160 -9.33 -12.89 4.59
CA LYS A 160 -9.15 -11.44 4.52
C LYS A 160 -10.42 -10.78 4.03
N ALA A 161 -10.71 -9.60 4.57
CA ALA A 161 -11.76 -8.73 4.05
C ALA A 161 -11.30 -7.28 4.15
N GLY A 162 -11.62 -6.48 3.14
CA GLY A 162 -11.20 -5.10 3.09
C GLY A 162 -12.19 -4.20 2.38
N VAL A 163 -12.19 -2.95 2.77
CA VAL A 163 -12.89 -1.85 2.10
C VAL A 163 -11.93 -0.71 1.87
N GLU A 164 -11.98 -0.17 0.67
CA GLU A 164 -11.21 1.01 0.29
C GLU A 164 -12.13 2.04 -0.34
N ASN A 165 -11.96 3.30 0.05
CA ASN A 165 -12.67 4.43 -0.53
C ASN A 165 -11.65 5.46 -1.01
N ILE A 166 -11.78 5.87 -2.29
CA ILE A 166 -10.84 6.77 -2.95
C ILE A 166 -11.61 7.93 -3.56
N LYS A 167 -11.31 9.14 -3.13
CA LYS A 167 -11.80 10.36 -3.76
C LYS A 167 -10.74 10.91 -4.70
N ASN A 168 -11.17 11.44 -5.84
CA ASN A 168 -10.31 11.95 -6.90
C ASN A 168 -9.35 10.88 -7.46
N TYR A 169 -9.83 9.65 -7.62
CA TYR A 169 -9.03 8.56 -8.15
C TYR A 169 -8.50 8.88 -9.54
N THR A 170 -7.19 8.77 -9.74
CA THR A 170 -6.52 9.04 -11.01
C THR A 170 -6.37 7.74 -11.79
N TYR A 171 -6.82 7.73 -13.05
CA TYR A 171 -6.80 6.56 -13.92
C TYR A 171 -6.52 6.97 -15.37
N PHE A 172 -6.20 5.99 -16.21
CA PHE A 172 -6.12 6.19 -17.65
C PHE A 172 -7.48 5.92 -18.30
N ASN A 173 -7.97 6.91 -19.01
CA ASN A 173 -9.22 6.76 -19.78
C ASN A 173 -9.01 5.92 -21.06
N GLN A 174 -10.05 5.73 -21.86
CA GLN A 174 -9.98 4.93 -23.09
C GLN A 174 -9.06 5.51 -24.17
N GLN A 175 -8.70 6.79 -24.08
CA GLN A 175 -7.72 7.45 -24.95
C GLN A 175 -6.29 7.32 -24.44
N ALA A 176 -6.07 6.54 -23.37
CA ALA A 176 -4.81 6.38 -22.67
C ALA A 176 -4.22 7.71 -22.14
N THR A 177 -5.10 8.65 -21.76
CA THR A 177 -4.73 9.89 -21.08
C THR A 177 -5.18 9.86 -19.61
N PRO A 178 -4.42 10.48 -18.69
CA PRO A 178 -4.80 10.52 -17.28
C PRO A 178 -6.04 11.37 -17.06
N GLU A 179 -6.93 10.86 -16.24
CA GLU A 179 -8.18 11.52 -15.85
C GLU A 179 -8.42 11.26 -14.35
N GLN A 180 -9.11 12.20 -13.69
CA GLN A 180 -9.56 12.01 -12.31
C GLN A 180 -11.06 11.79 -12.25
N LYS A 181 -11.46 10.75 -11.54
CA LYS A 181 -12.88 10.50 -11.27
C LYS A 181 -13.43 11.58 -10.33
N SER A 182 -14.49 12.26 -10.77
CA SER A 182 -15.27 13.10 -9.88
C SER A 182 -16.04 12.23 -8.87
N GLY A 183 -15.89 12.53 -7.57
CA GLY A 183 -16.54 11.77 -6.51
C GLY A 183 -15.71 10.61 -5.96
N SER A 184 -16.38 9.72 -5.24
CA SER A 184 -15.72 8.59 -4.55
C SER A 184 -15.83 7.30 -5.37
N LEU A 185 -14.74 6.55 -5.38
CA LEU A 185 -14.67 5.18 -5.85
C LEU A 185 -14.51 4.26 -4.64
N GLN A 186 -15.39 3.27 -4.49
CA GLN A 186 -15.31 2.29 -3.43
C GLN A 186 -14.91 0.93 -3.98
N VAL A 187 -14.01 0.25 -3.29
CA VAL A 187 -13.61 -1.13 -3.58
C VAL A 187 -13.86 -1.99 -2.34
N LEU A 188 -14.56 -3.08 -2.55
CA LEU A 188 -14.73 -4.15 -1.56
C LEU A 188 -13.92 -5.35 -2.00
N SER A 189 -13.29 -6.05 -1.06
CA SER A 189 -12.55 -7.28 -1.32
C SER A 189 -12.71 -8.26 -0.18
N ALA A 190 -12.78 -9.55 -0.54
CA ALA A 190 -12.71 -10.66 0.41
C ALA A 190 -11.90 -11.79 -0.22
N SER A 191 -11.01 -12.41 0.54
CA SER A 191 -10.25 -13.57 0.06
C SER A 191 -10.21 -14.66 1.11
N LEU A 192 -10.21 -15.89 0.63
CA LEU A 192 -10.01 -17.11 1.40
C LEU A 192 -8.83 -17.86 0.81
N ASN A 193 -7.80 -18.08 1.62
CA ASN A 193 -6.74 -19.04 1.33
C ASN A 193 -6.96 -20.27 2.18
N GLN A 194 -7.00 -21.45 1.54
CA GLN A 194 -7.20 -22.72 2.19
C GLN A 194 -6.27 -23.77 1.58
N ASP A 195 -5.37 -24.29 2.39
CA ASP A 195 -4.45 -25.33 1.97
C ASP A 195 -4.89 -26.68 2.52
N PHE A 196 -4.82 -27.69 1.65
CA PHE A 196 -5.11 -29.09 2.02
C PHE A 196 -3.85 -29.93 1.81
N LYS A 197 -3.60 -30.82 2.79
CA LYS A 197 -2.49 -31.76 2.74
C LYS A 197 -2.95 -33.16 3.05
N LEU A 198 -2.74 -34.07 2.10
CA LEU A 198 -3.03 -35.49 2.26
C LEU A 198 -1.81 -36.32 1.88
N GLY A 199 -1.02 -36.71 2.87
CA GLY A 199 0.23 -37.43 2.66
C GLY A 199 1.25 -36.62 1.85
N ILE A 200 1.56 -37.08 0.65
CA ILE A 200 2.48 -36.37 -0.28
C ILE A 200 1.78 -35.36 -1.17
N PHE A 201 0.45 -35.34 -1.20
CA PHE A 201 -0.34 -34.46 -2.05
C PHE A 201 -0.68 -33.18 -1.30
N HIS A 202 -0.51 -32.06 -1.98
CA HIS A 202 -0.82 -30.72 -1.50
C HIS A 202 -1.73 -30.04 -2.51
N LEU A 203 -2.69 -29.27 -2.01
CA LEU A 203 -3.59 -28.43 -2.79
C LEU A 203 -3.71 -27.08 -2.12
N ASP A 204 -3.08 -26.07 -2.68
CA ASP A 204 -3.17 -24.69 -2.22
C ASP A 204 -4.30 -24.01 -3.01
N ASN A 205 -5.20 -23.35 -2.32
CA ASN A 205 -6.33 -22.67 -2.94
C ASN A 205 -6.40 -21.24 -2.46
N GLU A 206 -6.64 -20.33 -3.40
CA GLU A 206 -7.00 -18.95 -3.11
C GLU A 206 -8.24 -18.57 -3.91
N VAL A 207 -9.23 -18.04 -3.22
CA VAL A 207 -10.47 -17.52 -3.78
C VAL A 207 -10.54 -16.06 -3.39
N THR A 208 -10.56 -15.16 -4.36
CA THR A 208 -10.69 -13.72 -4.12
C THR A 208 -11.94 -13.20 -4.83
N TRP A 209 -12.83 -12.60 -4.06
CA TRP A 209 -13.95 -11.81 -4.52
C TRP A 209 -13.64 -10.34 -4.32
N GLN A 210 -13.94 -9.52 -5.33
CA GLN A 210 -13.75 -8.08 -5.25
C GLN A 210 -14.78 -7.33 -6.10
N LYS A 211 -15.09 -6.11 -5.71
CA LYS A 211 -16.05 -5.29 -6.43
C LYS A 211 -15.69 -3.82 -6.36
N SER A 212 -15.61 -3.20 -7.54
CA SER A 212 -15.52 -1.75 -7.67
C SER A 212 -16.92 -1.14 -7.78
N SER A 213 -17.14 0.01 -7.16
CA SER A 213 -18.40 0.77 -7.33
C SER A 213 -18.55 1.37 -8.71
N ASP A 214 -17.47 1.43 -9.50
CA ASP A 214 -17.46 1.93 -10.87
C ASP A 214 -16.49 1.11 -11.73
N GLN A 215 -17.05 0.16 -12.45
CA GLN A 215 -16.28 -0.76 -13.31
C GLN A 215 -15.77 -0.09 -14.60
N THR A 216 -16.26 1.11 -14.93
CA THR A 216 -15.76 1.85 -16.12
C THR A 216 -14.46 2.58 -15.81
N VAL A 217 -14.23 2.92 -14.55
CA VAL A 217 -13.04 3.60 -14.03
C VAL A 217 -11.99 2.60 -13.53
N LEU A 218 -12.44 1.59 -12.79
CA LEU A 218 -11.58 0.54 -12.24
C LEU A 218 -12.22 -0.83 -12.49
N PRO A 219 -11.97 -1.42 -13.67
CA PRO A 219 -12.49 -2.74 -14.03
C PRO A 219 -11.76 -3.85 -13.26
N LEU A 220 -12.39 -4.36 -12.22
CA LEU A 220 -11.88 -5.47 -11.43
C LEU A 220 -12.66 -6.75 -11.79
N PRO A 221 -12.00 -7.92 -11.91
CA PRO A 221 -12.69 -9.19 -12.01
C PRO A 221 -13.42 -9.46 -10.69
N ASP A 222 -14.72 -9.77 -10.74
CA ASP A 222 -15.53 -10.03 -9.54
C ASP A 222 -15.04 -11.26 -8.78
N LEU A 223 -14.47 -12.24 -9.47
CA LEU A 223 -13.95 -13.47 -8.87
C LEU A 223 -12.62 -13.86 -9.52
N SER A 224 -11.64 -14.14 -8.68
CA SER A 224 -10.34 -14.71 -9.07
C SER A 224 -10.09 -15.99 -8.29
N LEU A 225 -9.69 -17.04 -8.99
CA LEU A 225 -9.40 -18.35 -8.41
C LEU A 225 -7.96 -18.75 -8.74
N TYR A 226 -7.25 -19.19 -7.73
CA TYR A 226 -5.94 -19.80 -7.87
C TYR A 226 -5.96 -21.17 -7.21
N HIS A 227 -5.52 -22.19 -7.93
CA HIS A 227 -5.38 -23.55 -7.42
C HIS A 227 -4.03 -24.10 -7.84
N ASN A 228 -3.28 -24.63 -6.89
CA ASN A 228 -1.99 -25.26 -7.13
C ASN A 228 -1.97 -26.66 -6.52
N PHE A 229 -2.02 -27.69 -7.37
CA PHE A 229 -1.91 -29.09 -6.94
C PHE A 229 -0.48 -29.58 -7.20
N TYR A 230 0.18 -30.08 -6.16
CA TYR A 230 1.53 -30.60 -6.26
C TYR A 230 1.80 -31.77 -5.33
N MET A 231 2.90 -32.48 -5.60
CA MET A 231 3.38 -33.57 -4.74
C MET A 231 4.71 -33.16 -4.11
N GLN A 232 4.83 -33.40 -2.80
CA GLN A 232 6.07 -33.17 -2.06
C GLN A 232 6.48 -34.46 -1.32
N PHE A 233 7.64 -34.99 -1.68
CA PHE A 233 8.19 -36.19 -1.06
C PHE A 233 9.72 -36.12 -0.97
N LYS A 234 10.29 -36.88 -0.02
CA LYS A 234 11.74 -36.97 0.13
C LYS A 234 12.26 -38.05 -0.81
N LEU A 235 13.18 -37.70 -1.69
CA LEU A 235 13.85 -38.66 -2.62
C LEU A 235 14.80 -39.62 -1.92
N ALA A 236 15.33 -39.23 -0.74
CA ALA A 236 16.21 -40.08 0.07
C ALA A 236 15.94 -39.89 1.56
N LYS A 237 16.16 -40.94 2.36
CA LYS A 237 15.99 -40.89 3.82
C LYS A 237 17.04 -40.06 4.56
N LYS A 238 18.12 -39.69 3.87
CA LYS A 238 19.20 -38.85 4.40
C LYS A 238 19.68 -37.90 3.29
N VAL A 239 19.30 -36.68 3.35
CA VAL A 239 20.04 -35.51 2.92
C VAL A 239 19.75 -34.44 3.95
#